data_0585ebff04e86a09b5e6ef6d2d2f30f6
#
_entry.id   0585ebff04e86a09b5e6ef6d2d2f30f6
#
_cell.length_a   1.000
_cell.length_b   1.000
_cell.length_c   1.000
_cell.angle_alpha   90.00
_cell.angle_beta   90.00
_cell.angle_gamma   90.00
#
_symmetry.space_group_name_H-M   'P 1'
#
loop_
_entity.id
_entity.type
_entity.pdbx_description
1 polymer ?
#
loop_
_entity_poly.entity_id
_entity_poly.type
_entity_poly.pdbx_seq_one_letter_code
_entity_poly.pdbx_strand_id
1 'polypeptide(L)'
;MPAADTPRRVRVERGIYRRPTGVLEVGYRDEVGRQRWRTIDGGILVARKVRDDLSARRARGESVAPKSKLRFGEAADAWLEGPVRDLRDTTQAKYRCMVERHLRPKFGVRRLDAVGAEDLANLVRELRASGKSEATIAVVLGVVDPIYKFAARRLGWTGTIPTTLMLQSERPRGSRGNRRPIFTGTQLEETISAAEEPLRTLFALAALTGARVSELCGLTWGDLRVDDLDEAEIDFGSQVDRHGNRRPTKTDGSARTVPIPRELAVILERHRHATGRTEQDSFVFATSTLRPLQQRNVARGLRAAQRRAVGFDGRPTFPALHVVDEAGEPVPVERGTVPSMHSFRHTVASRALLAGESVDEVAFLLGHRDGTVTRTVYVREVADARRRLMRRSRMTAEFGAALNAALGDEIGGTR
;
A
#
# COMPACT_ATOMS: atom_id res chain seq x y z
N MET A 1 44.18 8.26 -33.96
CA MET A 1 44.17 9.72 -33.81
C MET A 1 44.41 10.02 -32.33
N PRO A 2 45.43 10.79 -31.91
CA PRO A 2 45.66 11.11 -30.52
C PRO A 2 44.56 12.06 -30.02
N ALA A 3 44.09 11.82 -28.78
CA ALA A 3 43.09 12.62 -28.09
C ALA A 3 43.57 14.08 -28.01
N ALA A 4 42.70 15.02 -28.39
CA ALA A 4 42.94 16.44 -28.31
C ALA A 4 43.29 16.83 -26.89
N ASP A 5 44.44 17.40 -26.66
CA ASP A 5 44.99 17.87 -25.40
C ASP A 5 44.05 19.00 -24.85
N THR A 6 43.22 18.62 -23.91
CA THR A 6 42.30 19.61 -23.27
C THR A 6 43.18 20.63 -22.54
N PRO A 7 43.07 21.95 -22.85
CA PRO A 7 43.98 22.97 -22.30
C PRO A 7 43.94 22.95 -20.78
N ARG A 8 45.12 22.66 -20.17
CA ARG A 8 45.27 22.49 -18.72
C ARG A 8 45.05 23.82 -17.97
N ARG A 9 44.23 23.74 -16.92
CA ARG A 9 44.11 24.80 -15.92
C ARG A 9 45.44 25.02 -15.21
N VAL A 10 45.88 26.27 -15.10
CA VAL A 10 47.09 26.65 -14.36
C VAL A 10 46.70 27.04 -12.95
N ARG A 11 47.31 26.45 -11.97
CA ARG A 11 47.09 26.83 -10.56
C ARG A 11 47.68 28.19 -10.28
N VAL A 12 46.86 29.12 -9.82
CA VAL A 12 47.27 30.51 -9.42
C VAL A 12 47.55 30.52 -7.92
N GLU A 13 46.64 29.96 -7.12
CA GLU A 13 46.75 29.80 -5.66
C GLU A 13 46.11 28.50 -5.22
N ARG A 14 46.22 28.17 -3.93
CA ARG A 14 45.50 27.00 -3.39
C ARG A 14 44.00 27.10 -3.62
N GLY A 15 43.47 26.18 -4.42
CA GLY A 15 42.04 26.12 -4.77
C GLY A 15 41.60 27.15 -5.86
N ILE A 16 42.51 27.96 -6.39
CA ILE A 16 42.20 28.92 -7.46
C ILE A 16 43.06 28.58 -8.69
N TYR A 17 42.42 28.55 -9.84
CA TYR A 17 43.02 28.15 -11.12
C TYR A 17 42.66 29.15 -12.19
N ARG A 18 43.49 29.26 -13.23
CA ARG A 18 43.25 30.08 -14.43
C ARG A 18 43.12 29.19 -15.64
N ARG A 19 42.04 29.39 -16.41
CA ARG A 19 41.89 28.77 -17.73
C ARG A 19 42.86 29.41 -18.73
N PRO A 20 43.17 28.70 -19.85
CA PRO A 20 43.91 29.33 -20.96
C PRO A 20 43.26 30.60 -21.51
N THR A 21 41.96 30.73 -21.35
CA THR A 21 41.18 31.94 -21.71
C THR A 21 41.38 33.13 -20.74
N GLY A 22 42.23 32.99 -19.70
CA GLY A 22 42.46 34.02 -18.69
C GLY A 22 41.46 34.02 -17.52
N VAL A 23 40.35 33.32 -17.64
CA VAL A 23 39.28 33.29 -16.64
C VAL A 23 39.70 32.51 -15.39
N LEU A 24 39.40 33.09 -14.20
CA LEU A 24 39.67 32.41 -12.92
C LEU A 24 38.56 31.43 -12.57
N GLU A 25 38.96 30.32 -11.97
CA GLU A 25 38.06 29.30 -11.44
C GLU A 25 38.47 28.88 -10.02
N VAL A 26 37.50 28.67 -9.16
CA VAL A 26 37.69 28.08 -7.84
C VAL A 26 37.33 26.60 -7.91
N GLY A 27 38.29 25.74 -7.58
CA GLY A 27 38.08 24.30 -7.46
C GLY A 27 37.67 23.94 -6.03
N TYR A 28 36.58 23.17 -5.90
CA TYR A 28 36.10 22.67 -4.61
C TYR A 28 35.55 21.26 -4.78
N ARG A 29 35.36 20.53 -3.66
CA ARG A 29 34.68 19.22 -3.67
C ARG A 29 33.26 19.37 -3.15
N ASP A 30 32.30 18.77 -3.87
CA ASP A 30 30.90 18.72 -3.44
C ASP A 30 30.72 17.73 -2.26
N GLU A 31 29.50 17.58 -1.75
CA GLU A 31 29.13 16.74 -0.62
C GLU A 31 29.42 15.24 -0.89
N VAL A 32 29.49 14.85 -2.17
CA VAL A 32 29.75 13.46 -2.62
C VAL A 32 31.26 13.27 -2.92
N GLY A 33 32.10 14.29 -2.60
CA GLY A 33 33.53 14.27 -2.82
C GLY A 33 33.99 14.53 -4.26
N ARG A 34 33.08 14.82 -5.20
CA ARG A 34 33.41 15.08 -6.60
C ARG A 34 34.03 16.46 -6.76
N GLN A 35 35.10 16.54 -7.57
CA GLN A 35 35.76 17.81 -7.91
C GLN A 35 34.81 18.66 -8.77
N ARG A 36 34.55 19.92 -8.34
CA ARG A 36 33.75 20.92 -9.02
C ARG A 36 34.56 22.21 -9.25
N TRP A 37 34.11 22.98 -10.21
CA TRP A 37 34.75 24.22 -10.63
C TRP A 37 33.71 25.33 -10.69
N ARG A 38 34.01 26.46 -10.04
CA ARG A 38 33.16 27.65 -10.11
C ARG A 38 33.92 28.73 -10.84
N THR A 39 33.43 29.13 -11.97
CA THR A 39 33.94 30.27 -12.75
C THR A 39 33.75 31.58 -11.99
N ILE A 40 34.71 32.44 -11.98
CA ILE A 40 34.71 33.70 -11.26
C ILE A 40 34.64 34.82 -12.28
N ASP A 41 33.60 35.61 -12.14
CA ASP A 41 33.45 36.89 -12.85
C ASP A 41 34.06 38.00 -12.00
N GLY A 42 35.34 38.28 -12.23
CA GLY A 42 36.12 39.21 -11.44
C GLY A 42 37.58 38.82 -11.22
N GLY A 43 38.32 39.63 -10.46
CA GLY A 43 39.73 39.42 -10.18
C GLY A 43 40.02 38.43 -9.05
N ILE A 44 41.34 38.32 -8.73
CA ILE A 44 41.83 37.33 -7.73
C ILE A 44 41.23 37.53 -6.34
N LEU A 45 40.91 38.75 -5.94
CA LEU A 45 40.28 39.06 -4.65
C LEU A 45 38.86 38.48 -4.56
N VAL A 46 38.10 38.51 -5.67
CA VAL A 46 36.78 37.87 -5.74
C VAL A 46 36.91 36.36 -5.67
N ALA A 47 37.90 35.79 -6.35
CA ALA A 47 38.19 34.34 -6.31
C ALA A 47 38.54 33.87 -4.90
N ARG A 48 39.36 34.62 -4.15
CA ARG A 48 39.67 34.32 -2.74
C ARG A 48 38.43 34.33 -1.86
N LYS A 49 37.60 35.38 -1.96
CA LYS A 49 36.36 35.50 -1.20
C LYS A 49 35.41 34.32 -1.46
N VAL A 50 35.26 33.94 -2.73
CA VAL A 50 34.43 32.78 -3.12
C VAL A 50 35.00 31.45 -2.58
N ARG A 51 36.32 31.25 -2.65
CA ARG A 51 37.00 30.06 -2.10
C ARG A 51 36.76 29.95 -0.58
N ASP A 52 36.94 31.05 0.13
CA ASP A 52 36.83 31.10 1.59
C ASP A 52 35.37 30.90 2.04
N ASP A 53 34.39 31.48 1.32
CA ASP A 53 32.97 31.21 1.54
C ASP A 53 32.61 29.74 1.32
N LEU A 54 33.07 29.12 0.23
CA LEU A 54 32.84 27.70 -0.03
C LEU A 54 33.47 26.83 1.04
N SER A 55 34.66 27.18 1.53
CA SER A 55 35.34 26.47 2.61
C SER A 55 34.61 26.61 3.94
N ALA A 56 34.15 27.82 4.28
CA ALA A 56 33.39 28.10 5.49
C ALA A 56 32.02 27.39 5.49
N ARG A 57 31.33 27.43 4.36
CA ARG A 57 30.06 26.70 4.18
C ARG A 57 30.24 25.18 4.37
N ARG A 58 31.30 24.64 3.77
CA ARG A 58 31.61 23.22 3.94
C ARG A 58 31.94 22.87 5.39
N ALA A 59 32.67 23.72 6.10
CA ALA A 59 32.98 23.51 7.52
C ALA A 59 31.72 23.52 8.40
N ARG A 60 30.69 24.29 8.00
CA ARG A 60 29.38 24.32 8.66
C ARG A 60 28.43 23.19 8.20
N GLY A 61 28.85 22.29 7.29
CA GLY A 61 27.99 21.26 6.72
C GLY A 61 26.94 21.76 5.72
N GLU A 62 27.07 23.02 5.26
CA GLU A 62 26.17 23.61 4.29
C GLU A 62 26.51 23.16 2.87
N SER A 63 25.50 23.03 2.01
CA SER A 63 25.72 22.70 0.61
C SER A 63 26.54 23.75 -0.11
N VAL A 64 27.62 23.31 -0.78
CA VAL A 64 28.50 24.13 -1.62
C VAL A 64 28.19 23.99 -3.12
N ALA A 65 27.25 23.13 -3.50
CA ALA A 65 26.83 22.94 -4.87
C ALA A 65 26.25 24.24 -5.47
N PRO A 66 26.49 24.52 -6.77
CA PRO A 66 25.85 25.66 -7.42
C PRO A 66 24.32 25.51 -7.33
N LYS A 67 23.65 26.58 -6.92
CA LYS A 67 22.21 26.58 -6.80
C LYS A 67 21.57 26.19 -8.11
N SER A 68 20.88 25.07 -8.16
CA SER A 68 20.16 24.60 -9.34
C SER A 68 19.05 25.60 -9.71
N LYS A 69 18.88 25.91 -10.99
CA LYS A 69 17.72 26.66 -11.48
C LYS A 69 16.46 25.81 -11.60
N LEU A 70 16.62 24.48 -11.55
CA LEU A 70 15.57 23.49 -11.71
C LEU A 70 14.49 23.65 -10.62
N ARG A 71 13.25 23.78 -11.03
CA ARG A 71 12.11 23.87 -10.12
C ARG A 71 11.61 22.47 -9.75
N PHE A 72 10.99 22.35 -8.58
CA PHE A 72 10.41 21.09 -8.11
C PHE A 72 9.36 20.55 -9.11
N GLY A 73 8.49 21.44 -9.63
CA GLY A 73 7.47 21.05 -10.62
C GLY A 73 8.08 20.47 -11.89
N GLU A 74 9.12 21.11 -12.43
CA GLU A 74 9.83 20.62 -13.63
C GLU A 74 10.47 19.25 -13.40
N ALA A 75 11.08 19.04 -12.24
CA ALA A 75 11.66 17.74 -11.88
C ALA A 75 10.58 16.67 -11.69
N ALA A 76 9.45 17.04 -11.09
CA ALA A 76 8.32 16.14 -10.88
C ALA A 76 7.66 15.74 -12.21
N ASP A 77 7.48 16.69 -13.14
CA ASP A 77 6.93 16.42 -14.48
C ASP A 77 7.85 15.49 -15.26
N ALA A 78 9.13 15.79 -15.32
CA ALA A 78 10.11 14.95 -16.00
C ALA A 78 10.17 13.52 -15.41
N TRP A 79 10.01 13.40 -14.08
CA TRP A 79 9.94 12.10 -13.42
C TRP A 79 8.65 11.34 -13.74
N LEU A 80 7.49 12.03 -13.76
CA LEU A 80 6.19 11.45 -14.09
C LEU A 80 6.11 11.01 -15.56
N GLU A 81 6.73 11.76 -16.46
CA GLU A 81 6.75 11.46 -17.90
C GLU A 81 7.87 10.50 -18.31
N GLY A 82 8.88 10.33 -17.47
CA GLY A 82 9.97 9.39 -17.65
C GLY A 82 9.65 8.03 -16.97
N PRO A 83 10.39 7.67 -15.92
CA PRO A 83 10.35 6.32 -15.34
C PRO A 83 8.97 5.93 -14.78
N VAL A 84 8.08 6.87 -14.49
CA VAL A 84 6.74 6.53 -13.99
C VAL A 84 5.84 6.00 -15.11
N ARG A 85 6.05 6.37 -16.36
CA ARG A 85 5.26 5.88 -17.50
C ARG A 85 5.40 4.37 -17.71
N ASP A 86 6.53 3.80 -17.32
CA ASP A 86 6.79 2.36 -17.44
C ASP A 86 6.10 1.55 -16.31
N LEU A 87 5.52 2.23 -15.34
CA LEU A 87 4.81 1.59 -14.24
C LEU A 87 3.36 1.28 -14.61
N ARG A 88 2.72 0.41 -13.83
CA ARG A 88 1.28 0.11 -14.01
C ARG A 88 0.43 1.37 -13.82
N ASP A 89 -0.65 1.51 -14.60
CA ASP A 89 -1.57 2.67 -14.61
C ASP A 89 -2.02 3.12 -13.21
N THR A 90 -2.27 2.14 -12.32
CA THR A 90 -2.68 2.42 -10.93
C THR A 90 -1.56 3.11 -10.13
N THR A 91 -0.31 2.75 -10.39
CA THR A 91 0.86 3.36 -9.73
C THR A 91 1.11 4.75 -10.31
N GLN A 92 1.03 4.90 -11.64
CA GLN A 92 1.13 6.19 -12.31
C GLN A 92 0.08 7.18 -11.76
N ALA A 93 -1.19 6.76 -11.73
CA ALA A 93 -2.29 7.59 -11.22
C ALA A 93 -2.09 7.96 -9.74
N LYS A 94 -1.58 7.04 -8.93
CA LYS A 94 -1.25 7.29 -7.52
C LYS A 94 -0.16 8.35 -7.39
N TYR A 95 0.95 8.21 -8.10
CA TYR A 95 2.05 9.16 -8.03
C TYR A 95 1.66 10.53 -8.56
N ARG A 96 0.95 10.58 -9.68
CA ARG A 96 0.39 11.83 -10.23
C ARG A 96 -0.53 12.49 -9.20
N CYS A 97 -1.44 11.76 -8.59
CA CYS A 97 -2.32 12.29 -7.55
C CYS A 97 -1.55 12.87 -6.35
N MET A 98 -0.48 12.20 -5.88
CA MET A 98 0.34 12.72 -4.77
C MET A 98 1.06 14.00 -5.15
N VAL A 99 1.63 14.06 -6.35
CA VAL A 99 2.30 15.26 -6.86
C VAL A 99 1.30 16.41 -7.00
N GLU A 100 0.22 16.20 -7.75
CA GLU A 100 -0.72 17.28 -8.10
C GLU A 100 -1.48 17.83 -6.88
N ARG A 101 -1.92 16.94 -5.96
CA ARG A 101 -2.75 17.37 -4.83
C ARG A 101 -1.96 17.89 -3.63
N HIS A 102 -0.74 17.42 -3.43
CA HIS A 102 -0.01 17.67 -2.19
C HIS A 102 1.33 18.36 -2.36
N LEU A 103 2.11 18.00 -3.38
CA LEU A 103 3.46 18.52 -3.55
C LEU A 103 3.52 19.76 -4.45
N ARG A 104 2.86 19.71 -5.60
CA ARG A 104 2.87 20.82 -6.58
C ARG A 104 2.31 22.14 -6.02
N PRO A 105 1.19 22.17 -5.28
CA PRO A 105 0.68 23.43 -4.72
C PRO A 105 1.65 24.12 -3.75
N LYS A 106 2.49 23.34 -3.08
CA LYS A 106 3.45 23.82 -2.09
C LYS A 106 4.82 24.12 -2.68
N PHE A 107 5.31 23.28 -3.56
CA PHE A 107 6.69 23.29 -3.99
C PHE A 107 6.89 23.50 -5.50
N GLY A 108 5.85 23.41 -6.31
CA GLY A 108 5.95 23.36 -7.77
C GLY A 108 6.78 24.50 -8.39
N VAL A 109 6.57 25.73 -7.93
CA VAL A 109 7.29 26.92 -8.42
C VAL A 109 8.62 27.16 -7.71
N ARG A 110 8.88 26.47 -6.61
CA ARG A 110 10.11 26.63 -5.83
C ARG A 110 11.27 25.88 -6.51
N ARG A 111 12.46 26.42 -6.35
CA ARG A 111 13.68 25.74 -6.80
C ARG A 111 13.88 24.47 -5.98
N LEU A 112 14.40 23.44 -6.63
CA LEU A 112 14.60 22.13 -6.00
C LEU A 112 15.53 22.22 -4.77
N ASP A 113 16.55 23.06 -4.83
CA ASP A 113 17.49 23.31 -3.74
C ASP A 113 16.96 24.25 -2.63
N ALA A 114 15.79 24.85 -2.85
CA ALA A 114 15.13 25.71 -1.88
C ALA A 114 14.05 24.99 -1.08
N VAL A 115 13.76 23.72 -1.39
CA VAL A 115 12.85 22.87 -0.60
C VAL A 115 13.67 22.11 0.43
N GLY A 116 13.53 22.47 1.70
CA GLY A 116 14.29 21.90 2.81
C GLY A 116 13.50 20.85 3.62
N ALA A 117 14.16 20.28 4.63
CA ALA A 117 13.55 19.34 5.55
C ALA A 117 12.40 19.98 6.35
N GLU A 118 12.55 21.24 6.76
CA GLU A 118 11.52 21.96 7.49
C GLU A 118 10.24 22.17 6.66
N ASP A 119 10.38 22.43 5.35
CA ASP A 119 9.24 22.53 4.44
C ASP A 119 8.44 21.23 4.39
N LEU A 120 9.14 20.08 4.35
CA LEU A 120 8.50 18.77 4.39
C LEU A 120 7.89 18.47 5.76
N ALA A 121 8.51 18.88 6.85
CA ALA A 121 7.96 18.78 8.20
C ALA A 121 6.68 19.61 8.33
N ASN A 122 6.65 20.81 7.75
CA ASN A 122 5.45 21.66 7.68
C ASN A 122 4.34 20.97 6.89
N LEU A 123 4.65 20.39 5.73
CA LEU A 123 3.69 19.62 4.93
C LEU A 123 3.10 18.45 5.75
N VAL A 124 3.92 17.72 6.50
CA VAL A 124 3.45 16.63 7.38
C VAL A 124 2.49 17.15 8.44
N ARG A 125 2.81 18.28 9.08
CA ARG A 125 1.94 18.92 10.10
C ARG A 125 0.59 19.33 9.51
N GLU A 126 0.59 19.97 8.35
CA GLU A 126 -0.64 20.38 7.65
C GLU A 126 -1.51 19.18 7.23
N LEU A 127 -0.89 18.11 6.70
CA LEU A 127 -1.62 16.90 6.32
C LEU A 127 -2.25 16.23 7.55
N ARG A 128 -1.57 16.21 8.69
CA ARG A 128 -2.15 15.75 9.96
C ARG A 128 -3.32 16.61 10.41
N ALA A 129 -3.15 17.93 10.40
CA ALA A 129 -4.21 18.87 10.77
C ALA A 129 -5.45 18.74 9.87
N SER A 130 -5.26 18.37 8.58
CA SER A 130 -6.35 18.07 7.65
C SER A 130 -6.94 16.67 7.78
N GLY A 131 -6.61 15.93 8.85
CA GLY A 131 -7.16 14.60 9.14
C GLY A 131 -6.62 13.49 8.24
N LYS A 132 -5.49 13.66 7.53
CA LYS A 132 -4.89 12.57 6.75
C LYS A 132 -4.24 11.54 7.66
N SER A 133 -4.44 10.26 7.33
CA SER A 133 -3.78 9.16 8.05
C SER A 133 -2.26 9.18 7.86
N GLU A 134 -1.52 8.73 8.86
CA GLU A 134 -0.05 8.59 8.80
C GLU A 134 0.41 7.76 7.57
N ALA A 135 -0.36 6.72 7.22
CA ALA A 135 -0.10 5.94 6.00
C ALA A 135 -0.23 6.78 4.71
N THR A 136 -1.22 7.68 4.63
CA THR A 136 -1.38 8.59 3.49
C THR A 136 -0.22 9.59 3.45
N ILE A 137 0.18 10.14 4.58
CA ILE A 137 1.30 11.07 4.70
C ILE A 137 2.61 10.39 4.28
N ALA A 138 2.83 9.13 4.71
CA ALA A 138 3.99 8.34 4.28
C ALA A 138 4.03 8.13 2.76
N VAL A 139 2.88 7.94 2.12
CA VAL A 139 2.79 7.82 0.66
C VAL A 139 3.13 9.14 -0.04
N VAL A 140 2.67 10.27 0.48
CA VAL A 140 3.01 11.61 -0.06
C VAL A 140 4.51 11.87 0.03
N LEU A 141 5.12 11.68 1.20
CA LEU A 141 6.57 11.84 1.37
C LEU A 141 7.38 10.84 0.55
N GLY A 142 6.88 9.61 0.41
CA GLY A 142 7.53 8.55 -0.37
C GLY A 142 7.71 8.88 -1.86
N VAL A 143 7.02 9.92 -2.37
CA VAL A 143 7.18 10.40 -3.75
C VAL A 143 8.33 11.41 -3.88
N VAL A 144 8.72 12.07 -2.80
CA VAL A 144 9.77 13.10 -2.82
C VAL A 144 11.12 12.51 -3.21
N ASP A 145 11.57 11.46 -2.53
CA ASP A 145 12.87 10.82 -2.79
C ASP A 145 13.07 10.39 -4.24
N PRO A 146 12.12 9.68 -4.89
CA PRO A 146 12.23 9.32 -6.29
C PRO A 146 12.41 10.52 -7.23
N ILE A 147 11.72 11.63 -6.98
CA ILE A 147 11.84 12.86 -7.79
C ILE A 147 13.26 13.42 -7.66
N TYR A 148 13.78 13.57 -6.45
CA TYR A 148 15.13 14.08 -6.22
C TYR A 148 16.22 13.15 -6.75
N LYS A 149 16.07 11.83 -6.58
CA LYS A 149 16.98 10.82 -7.15
C LYS A 149 16.98 10.86 -8.67
N PHE A 150 15.83 11.06 -9.29
CA PHE A 150 15.72 11.23 -10.73
C PHE A 150 16.40 12.53 -11.19
N ALA A 151 16.14 13.66 -10.51
CA ALA A 151 16.76 14.93 -10.80
C ALA A 151 18.30 14.86 -10.69
N ALA A 152 18.81 14.14 -9.69
CA ALA A 152 20.24 13.92 -9.53
C ALA A 152 20.86 13.09 -10.66
N ARG A 153 20.14 12.08 -11.15
CA ARG A 153 20.64 11.15 -12.17
C ARG A 153 20.50 11.68 -13.59
N ARG A 154 19.45 12.43 -13.88
CA ARG A 154 19.04 12.81 -15.24
C ARG A 154 19.05 14.31 -15.51
N LEU A 155 18.84 15.16 -14.49
CA LEU A 155 18.70 16.60 -14.65
C LEU A 155 19.86 17.40 -14.06
N GLY A 156 20.94 16.71 -13.65
CA GLY A 156 22.17 17.35 -13.15
C GLY A 156 22.05 18.03 -11.78
N TRP A 157 20.98 17.74 -11.03
CA TRP A 157 20.87 18.26 -9.65
C TRP A 157 21.87 17.56 -8.71
N THR A 158 22.49 18.33 -7.81
CA THR A 158 23.60 17.84 -6.96
C THR A 158 23.43 18.14 -5.48
N GLY A 159 22.26 18.57 -5.03
CA GLY A 159 22.00 18.87 -3.63
C GLY A 159 21.73 17.64 -2.75
N THR A 160 21.44 17.87 -1.48
CA THR A 160 21.02 16.85 -0.52
C THR A 160 19.51 16.64 -0.59
N ILE A 161 19.06 15.40 -0.59
CA ILE A 161 17.63 15.06 -0.60
C ILE A 161 17.02 15.48 0.74
N PRO A 162 16.01 16.37 0.76
CA PRO A 162 15.53 16.99 1.99
C PRO A 162 14.94 16.00 3.01
N THR A 163 14.36 14.88 2.55
CA THR A 163 13.85 13.85 3.45
C THR A 163 14.94 13.21 4.30
N THR A 164 16.20 13.17 3.85
CA THR A 164 17.31 12.59 4.63
C THR A 164 17.67 13.44 5.84
N LEU A 165 17.36 14.73 5.80
CA LEU A 165 17.62 15.71 6.86
C LEU A 165 16.45 15.84 7.86
N MET A 166 15.30 15.22 7.58
CA MET A 166 14.15 15.24 8.49
C MET A 166 14.46 14.45 9.76
N LEU A 167 14.12 15.01 10.91
CA LEU A 167 14.15 14.32 12.19
C LEU A 167 13.12 13.19 12.24
N GLN A 168 13.37 12.16 13.04
CA GLN A 168 12.44 11.03 13.19
C GLN A 168 11.05 11.48 13.68
N SER A 169 10.99 12.49 14.54
CA SER A 169 9.74 13.08 15.06
C SER A 169 8.90 13.81 14.00
N GLU A 170 9.54 14.30 12.95
CA GLU A 170 8.92 15.02 11.82
C GLU A 170 8.33 14.08 10.78
N ARG A 171 8.82 12.83 10.76
CA ARG A 171 8.35 11.82 9.80
C ARG A 171 6.97 11.29 10.15
N PRO A 172 6.25 10.71 9.19
CA PRO A 172 5.01 10.00 9.49
C PRO A 172 5.29 8.91 10.51
N ARG A 173 4.44 8.83 11.51
CA ARG A 173 4.50 7.75 12.49
C ARG A 173 4.24 6.44 11.76
N GLY A 174 5.05 5.42 12.03
CA GLY A 174 4.76 4.09 11.53
C GLY A 174 3.33 3.70 11.95
N SER A 175 2.54 3.22 11.02
CA SER A 175 1.24 2.65 11.35
C SER A 175 1.50 1.55 12.38
N ARG A 176 1.24 1.84 13.66
CA ARG A 176 1.04 0.77 14.65
C ARG A 176 -0.10 -0.02 14.05
N GLY A 177 0.19 -1.24 13.60
CA GLY A 177 -0.72 -2.04 12.82
C GLY A 177 -2.14 -1.91 13.34
N ASN A 178 -2.96 -1.09 12.69
CA ASN A 178 -4.38 -1.08 12.97
C ASN A 178 -4.82 -2.50 12.75
N ARG A 179 -5.30 -3.16 13.81
CA ARG A 179 -5.90 -4.48 13.71
C ARG A 179 -6.91 -4.40 12.58
N ARG A 180 -6.63 -5.09 11.51
CA ARG A 180 -7.58 -5.16 10.41
C ARG A 180 -8.73 -6.03 10.89
N PRO A 181 -9.97 -5.56 10.81
CA PRO A 181 -11.09 -6.35 11.28
C PRO A 181 -11.16 -7.63 10.46
N ILE A 182 -11.28 -8.76 11.15
CA ILE A 182 -11.60 -10.07 10.58
C ILE A 182 -13.06 -10.37 10.87
N PHE A 183 -13.67 -11.21 10.07
CA PHE A 183 -15.03 -11.70 10.35
C PHE A 183 -15.01 -12.72 11.48
N THR A 184 -15.95 -12.61 12.40
CA THR A 184 -16.33 -13.75 13.27
C THR A 184 -17.08 -14.81 12.45
N GLY A 185 -17.34 -15.98 13.03
CA GLY A 185 -18.16 -17.02 12.37
C GLY A 185 -19.53 -16.49 11.99
N THR A 186 -20.23 -15.96 12.98
CA THR A 186 -21.57 -15.36 12.84
C THR A 186 -21.58 -14.21 11.85
N GLN A 187 -20.63 -13.27 11.94
CA GLN A 187 -20.55 -12.17 10.98
C GLN A 187 -20.39 -12.63 9.53
N LEU A 188 -19.62 -13.70 9.31
CA LEU A 188 -19.40 -14.25 7.98
C LEU A 188 -20.67 -14.89 7.44
N GLU A 189 -21.30 -15.75 8.24
CA GLU A 189 -22.52 -16.46 7.92
C GLU A 189 -23.67 -15.47 7.60
N GLU A 190 -23.94 -14.55 8.50
CA GLU A 190 -24.99 -13.54 8.34
C GLU A 190 -24.73 -12.61 7.15
N THR A 191 -23.47 -12.24 6.87
CA THR A 191 -23.13 -11.42 5.71
C THR A 191 -23.40 -12.17 4.41
N ILE A 192 -23.03 -13.45 4.31
CA ILE A 192 -23.27 -14.27 3.12
C ILE A 192 -24.77 -14.51 2.95
N SER A 193 -25.48 -14.86 4.01
CA SER A 193 -26.94 -15.08 3.99
C SER A 193 -27.71 -13.84 3.54
N ALA A 194 -27.35 -12.67 4.05
CA ALA A 194 -27.98 -11.40 3.71
C ALA A 194 -27.60 -10.85 2.31
N ALA A 195 -26.62 -11.46 1.64
CA ALA A 195 -26.21 -11.05 0.31
C ALA A 195 -27.16 -11.59 -0.77
N GLU A 196 -27.33 -10.85 -1.85
CA GLU A 196 -28.06 -11.27 -3.05
C GLU A 196 -27.08 -11.79 -4.10
N GLU A 197 -27.56 -12.63 -5.03
CA GLU A 197 -26.75 -13.07 -6.16
C GLU A 197 -26.44 -11.90 -7.13
N PRO A 198 -25.26 -11.90 -7.75
CA PRO A 198 -24.19 -12.91 -7.66
C PRO A 198 -23.22 -12.71 -6.49
N LEU A 199 -23.47 -11.75 -5.60
CA LEU A 199 -22.56 -11.40 -4.51
C LEU A 199 -22.55 -12.45 -3.39
N ARG A 200 -23.63 -13.15 -3.16
CA ARG A 200 -23.69 -14.26 -2.19
C ARG A 200 -22.65 -15.34 -2.54
N THR A 201 -22.71 -15.81 -3.77
CA THR A 201 -21.72 -16.80 -4.29
C THR A 201 -20.29 -16.23 -4.27
N LEU A 202 -20.09 -14.95 -4.65
CA LEU A 202 -18.78 -14.32 -4.60
C LEU A 202 -18.23 -14.22 -3.17
N PHE A 203 -19.06 -13.90 -2.18
CA PHE A 203 -18.63 -13.82 -0.78
C PHE A 203 -18.36 -15.19 -0.17
N ALA A 204 -19.13 -16.22 -0.52
CA ALA A 204 -18.83 -17.59 -0.14
C ALA A 204 -17.46 -18.03 -0.68
N LEU A 205 -17.20 -17.77 -1.96
CA LEU A 205 -15.90 -18.05 -2.57
C LEU A 205 -14.76 -17.25 -1.89
N ALA A 206 -14.97 -15.96 -1.61
CA ALA A 206 -13.99 -15.15 -0.90
C ALA A 206 -13.68 -15.66 0.51
N ALA A 207 -14.70 -16.18 1.19
CA ALA A 207 -14.62 -16.70 2.57
C ALA A 207 -13.80 -17.98 2.68
N LEU A 208 -13.80 -18.80 1.64
CA LEU A 208 -13.11 -20.09 1.63
C LEU A 208 -11.70 -19.98 1.02
N THR A 209 -11.53 -19.21 -0.06
CA THR A 209 -10.25 -19.13 -0.78
C THR A 209 -9.35 -17.99 -0.33
N GLY A 210 -9.90 -16.96 0.32
CA GLY A 210 -9.14 -15.73 0.64
C GLY A 210 -8.62 -14.98 -0.60
N ALA A 211 -9.16 -15.25 -1.79
CA ALA A 211 -8.74 -14.61 -3.03
C ALA A 211 -8.98 -13.09 -3.00
N ARG A 212 -8.16 -12.35 -3.75
CA ARG A 212 -8.35 -10.89 -3.85
C ARG A 212 -9.61 -10.58 -4.65
N VAL A 213 -10.31 -9.51 -4.28
CA VAL A 213 -11.53 -9.09 -5.02
C VAL A 213 -11.28 -8.91 -6.52
N SER A 214 -10.07 -8.49 -6.92
CA SER A 214 -9.69 -8.37 -8.33
C SER A 214 -9.53 -9.72 -9.02
N GLU A 215 -9.07 -10.74 -8.30
CA GLU A 215 -8.96 -12.12 -8.77
C GLU A 215 -10.37 -12.71 -8.92
N LEU A 216 -11.21 -12.58 -7.90
CA LEU A 216 -12.61 -13.05 -7.93
C LEU A 216 -13.41 -12.44 -9.09
N CYS A 217 -13.32 -11.12 -9.28
CA CYS A 217 -13.98 -10.45 -10.41
C CYS A 217 -13.39 -10.85 -11.77
N GLY A 218 -12.18 -11.40 -11.80
CA GLY A 218 -11.46 -11.81 -13.02
C GLY A 218 -11.68 -13.27 -13.40
N LEU A 219 -12.36 -14.06 -12.58
CA LEU A 219 -12.63 -15.47 -12.87
C LEU A 219 -13.54 -15.63 -14.07
N THR A 220 -13.17 -16.54 -14.96
CA THR A 220 -13.98 -17.06 -16.04
C THR A 220 -14.32 -18.53 -15.76
N TRP A 221 -15.32 -19.09 -16.42
CA TRP A 221 -15.67 -20.49 -16.21
C TRP A 221 -14.54 -21.45 -16.60
N GLY A 222 -13.68 -21.05 -17.55
CA GLY A 222 -12.48 -21.82 -17.90
C GLY A 222 -11.40 -21.85 -16.81
N ASP A 223 -11.45 -20.98 -15.79
CA ASP A 223 -10.57 -21.03 -14.64
C ASP A 223 -11.05 -22.04 -13.56
N LEU A 224 -12.24 -22.60 -13.71
CA LEU A 224 -12.88 -23.50 -12.75
C LEU A 224 -12.90 -24.94 -13.30
N ARG A 225 -12.37 -25.87 -12.54
CA ARG A 225 -12.53 -27.30 -12.75
C ARG A 225 -13.53 -27.83 -11.71
N VAL A 226 -14.81 -27.87 -12.08
CA VAL A 226 -15.93 -28.24 -11.20
C VAL A 226 -16.79 -29.37 -11.77
N ASP A 227 -16.35 -29.98 -12.87
CA ASP A 227 -17.07 -31.10 -13.52
C ASP A 227 -17.06 -32.34 -12.62
N ASP A 228 -15.97 -32.56 -11.86
CA ASP A 228 -15.92 -33.50 -10.73
C ASP A 228 -15.98 -32.68 -9.43
N LEU A 229 -17.08 -32.83 -8.71
CA LEU A 229 -17.33 -32.05 -7.48
C LEU A 229 -16.40 -32.43 -6.32
N ASP A 230 -15.84 -33.62 -6.33
CA ASP A 230 -14.94 -34.11 -5.27
C ASP A 230 -13.47 -33.73 -5.53
N GLU A 231 -13.11 -33.44 -6.81
CA GLU A 231 -11.79 -32.98 -7.25
C GLU A 231 -11.82 -31.51 -7.72
N ALA A 232 -12.78 -30.73 -7.23
CA ALA A 232 -13.01 -29.38 -7.70
C ALA A 232 -11.88 -28.41 -7.33
N GLU A 233 -11.44 -27.61 -8.30
CA GLU A 233 -10.33 -26.66 -8.15
C GLU A 233 -10.60 -25.35 -8.90
N ILE A 234 -9.90 -24.30 -8.48
CA ILE A 234 -9.95 -22.98 -9.12
C ILE A 234 -8.55 -22.47 -9.38
N ASP A 235 -8.32 -22.00 -10.61
CA ASP A 235 -7.06 -21.37 -11.04
C ASP A 235 -7.13 -19.84 -10.90
N PHE A 236 -6.35 -19.29 -9.98
CA PHE A 236 -6.21 -17.84 -9.81
C PHE A 236 -4.98 -17.33 -10.59
N GLY A 237 -5.03 -17.35 -11.92
CA GLY A 237 -3.98 -16.83 -12.80
C GLY A 237 -4.24 -15.41 -13.32
N SER A 238 -5.44 -14.89 -13.13
CA SER A 238 -5.89 -13.62 -13.69
C SER A 238 -6.57 -12.71 -12.67
N GLN A 239 -6.70 -11.44 -13.03
CA GLN A 239 -7.38 -10.43 -12.23
C GLN A 239 -8.01 -9.37 -13.15
N VAL A 240 -8.99 -8.62 -12.64
CA VAL A 240 -9.57 -7.49 -13.35
C VAL A 240 -9.00 -6.18 -12.83
N ASP A 241 -8.53 -5.33 -13.74
CA ASP A 241 -8.09 -3.98 -13.42
C ASP A 241 -9.28 -3.03 -13.13
N ARG A 242 -8.99 -1.77 -12.76
CA ARG A 242 -10.02 -0.76 -12.48
C ARG A 242 -10.89 -0.39 -13.67
N HIS A 243 -10.47 -0.74 -14.89
CA HIS A 243 -11.17 -0.46 -16.15
C HIS A 243 -12.03 -1.64 -16.60
N GLY A 244 -11.98 -2.77 -15.87
CA GLY A 244 -12.70 -3.99 -16.21
C GLY A 244 -11.96 -4.89 -17.20
N ASN A 245 -10.68 -4.65 -17.46
CA ASN A 245 -9.88 -5.50 -18.34
C ASN A 245 -9.29 -6.66 -17.54
N ARG A 246 -9.45 -7.89 -18.05
CA ARG A 246 -8.80 -9.08 -17.50
C ARG A 246 -7.32 -9.06 -17.87
N ARG A 247 -6.46 -9.26 -16.87
CA ARG A 247 -5.01 -9.26 -17.01
C ARG A 247 -4.40 -10.35 -16.14
N PRO A 248 -3.21 -10.85 -16.44
CA PRO A 248 -2.48 -11.75 -15.56
C PRO A 248 -2.30 -11.15 -14.17
N THR A 249 -2.12 -11.98 -13.17
CA THR A 249 -1.81 -11.56 -11.80
C THR A 249 -0.51 -10.74 -11.76
N LYS A 250 -0.30 -10.01 -10.67
CA LYS A 250 0.81 -9.00 -10.58
C LYS A 250 2.20 -9.62 -10.63
N THR A 251 2.35 -10.84 -10.15
CA THR A 251 3.63 -11.58 -10.07
C THR A 251 3.38 -13.05 -10.38
N ASP A 252 4.36 -13.74 -10.95
CA ASP A 252 4.27 -15.18 -11.25
C ASP A 252 3.94 -16.02 -10.00
N GLY A 253 4.44 -15.64 -8.83
CA GLY A 253 4.10 -16.28 -7.56
C GLY A 253 2.69 -16.00 -7.03
N SER A 254 1.86 -15.20 -7.76
CA SER A 254 0.46 -15.00 -7.39
C SER A 254 -0.49 -15.97 -8.09
N ALA A 255 -0.06 -16.58 -9.20
CA ALA A 255 -0.80 -17.62 -9.87
C ALA A 255 -0.78 -18.91 -9.01
N ARG A 256 -1.94 -19.49 -8.80
CA ARG A 256 -2.10 -20.69 -7.98
C ARG A 256 -3.40 -21.41 -8.31
N THR A 257 -3.40 -22.71 -8.12
CA THR A 257 -4.60 -23.55 -8.10
C THR A 257 -5.00 -23.80 -6.66
N VAL A 258 -6.26 -23.64 -6.35
CA VAL A 258 -6.82 -23.84 -5.01
C VAL A 258 -7.90 -24.89 -5.07
N PRO A 259 -7.76 -26.04 -4.37
CA PRO A 259 -8.82 -27.01 -4.22
C PRO A 259 -9.97 -26.39 -3.41
N ILE A 260 -11.20 -26.71 -3.78
CA ILE A 260 -12.39 -26.22 -3.11
C ILE A 260 -13.27 -27.37 -2.64
N PRO A 261 -13.96 -27.22 -1.50
CA PRO A 261 -14.86 -28.26 -1.01
C PRO A 261 -16.07 -28.42 -1.94
N ARG A 262 -16.62 -29.66 -1.95
CA ARG A 262 -17.77 -30.06 -2.74
C ARG A 262 -18.95 -29.08 -2.64
N GLU A 263 -19.23 -28.58 -1.44
CA GLU A 263 -20.32 -27.65 -1.19
C GLU A 263 -20.16 -26.33 -1.98
N LEU A 264 -18.92 -25.84 -2.08
CA LEU A 264 -18.63 -24.63 -2.87
C LEU A 264 -18.74 -24.92 -4.37
N ALA A 265 -18.30 -26.09 -4.83
CA ALA A 265 -18.44 -26.52 -6.21
C ALA A 265 -19.94 -26.58 -6.61
N VAL A 266 -20.79 -27.15 -5.76
CA VAL A 266 -22.24 -27.17 -5.94
C VAL A 266 -22.85 -25.76 -6.01
N ILE A 267 -22.38 -24.83 -5.16
CA ILE A 267 -22.85 -23.44 -5.20
C ILE A 267 -22.43 -22.78 -6.54
N LEU A 268 -21.23 -23.00 -7.02
CA LEU A 268 -20.76 -22.48 -8.29
C LEU A 268 -21.53 -23.07 -9.49
N GLU A 269 -21.79 -24.37 -9.50
CA GLU A 269 -22.62 -24.99 -10.55
C GLU A 269 -24.05 -24.46 -10.55
N ARG A 270 -24.68 -24.30 -9.40
CA ARG A 270 -26.00 -23.63 -9.31
C ARG A 270 -25.95 -22.22 -9.87
N HIS A 271 -24.89 -21.47 -9.56
CA HIS A 271 -24.70 -20.14 -10.11
C HIS A 271 -24.51 -20.14 -11.63
N ARG A 272 -23.77 -21.12 -12.17
CA ARG A 272 -23.59 -21.34 -13.61
C ARG A 272 -24.94 -21.58 -14.31
N HIS A 273 -25.74 -22.50 -13.79
CA HIS A 273 -27.08 -22.78 -14.31
C HIS A 273 -28.01 -21.58 -14.20
N ALA A 274 -28.05 -20.88 -13.08
CA ALA A 274 -28.91 -19.74 -12.86
C ALA A 274 -28.61 -18.55 -13.79
N THR A 275 -27.34 -18.38 -14.17
CA THR A 275 -26.92 -17.31 -15.09
C THR A 275 -27.01 -17.70 -16.55
N GLY A 276 -27.14 -18.98 -16.87
CA GLY A 276 -27.12 -19.53 -18.23
C GLY A 276 -25.81 -19.31 -18.98
N ARG A 277 -24.72 -18.96 -18.28
CA ARG A 277 -23.39 -18.67 -18.84
C ARG A 277 -22.52 -19.91 -18.69
N THR A 278 -22.29 -20.57 -19.79
CA THR A 278 -21.52 -21.84 -19.80
C THR A 278 -20.21 -21.74 -20.56
N GLU A 279 -20.04 -20.66 -21.37
CA GLU A 279 -18.86 -20.44 -22.15
C GLU A 279 -17.61 -20.26 -21.26
N GLN A 280 -16.53 -20.92 -21.60
CA GLN A 280 -15.30 -20.93 -20.79
C GLN A 280 -14.67 -19.53 -20.59
N ASP A 281 -14.78 -18.64 -21.55
CA ASP A 281 -14.29 -17.26 -21.51
C ASP A 281 -15.24 -16.29 -20.81
N SER A 282 -16.48 -16.69 -20.53
CA SER A 282 -17.47 -15.90 -19.82
C SER A 282 -17.11 -15.72 -18.35
N PHE A 283 -17.23 -14.47 -17.86
CA PHE A 283 -16.98 -14.17 -16.45
C PHE A 283 -17.98 -14.87 -15.54
N VAL A 284 -17.48 -15.51 -14.49
CA VAL A 284 -18.31 -16.11 -13.43
C VAL A 284 -19.17 -15.05 -12.76
N PHE A 285 -18.58 -13.90 -12.44
CA PHE A 285 -19.27 -12.77 -11.80
C PHE A 285 -19.35 -11.60 -12.77
N ALA A 286 -20.43 -11.53 -13.52
CA ALA A 286 -20.64 -10.51 -14.53
C ALA A 286 -21.88 -9.66 -14.27
N THR A 287 -21.89 -8.45 -14.86
CA THR A 287 -23.04 -7.57 -14.96
C THR A 287 -24.05 -8.09 -15.98
N SER A 288 -25.23 -7.46 -16.07
CA SER A 288 -26.22 -7.74 -17.13
C SER A 288 -25.66 -7.51 -18.54
N THR A 289 -24.64 -6.65 -18.68
CA THR A 289 -23.94 -6.39 -19.95
C THR A 289 -22.74 -7.29 -20.18
N LEU A 290 -22.64 -8.42 -19.48
CA LEU A 290 -21.60 -9.44 -19.59
C LEU A 290 -20.18 -8.94 -19.25
N ARG A 291 -20.06 -7.78 -18.62
CA ARG A 291 -18.77 -7.25 -18.14
C ARG A 291 -18.49 -7.76 -16.72
N PRO A 292 -17.22 -7.90 -16.34
CA PRO A 292 -16.87 -8.32 -14.99
C PRO A 292 -17.37 -7.32 -13.95
N LEU A 293 -17.73 -7.80 -12.78
CA LEU A 293 -18.11 -6.93 -11.66
C LEU A 293 -16.94 -6.01 -11.28
N GLN A 294 -17.25 -4.76 -11.04
CA GLN A 294 -16.23 -3.81 -10.58
C GLN A 294 -16.04 -3.91 -9.07
N GLN A 295 -14.80 -3.91 -8.63
CA GLN A 295 -14.40 -4.04 -7.20
C GLN A 295 -15.15 -3.05 -6.28
N ARG A 296 -15.40 -1.80 -6.74
CA ARG A 296 -16.13 -0.80 -5.97
C ARG A 296 -17.62 -1.21 -5.79
N ASN A 297 -18.22 -1.86 -6.78
CA ASN A 297 -19.60 -2.33 -6.71
C ASN A 297 -19.70 -3.53 -5.76
N VAL A 298 -18.74 -4.45 -5.82
CA VAL A 298 -18.64 -5.56 -4.87
C VAL A 298 -18.46 -5.05 -3.43
N ALA A 299 -17.59 -4.05 -3.21
CA ALA A 299 -17.41 -3.45 -1.89
C ALA A 299 -18.68 -2.73 -1.38
N ARG A 300 -19.44 -2.07 -2.28
CA ARG A 300 -20.73 -1.46 -1.94
C ARG A 300 -21.78 -2.51 -1.61
N GLY A 301 -21.83 -3.60 -2.39
CA GLY A 301 -22.74 -4.73 -2.13
C GLY A 301 -22.41 -5.43 -0.81
N LEU A 302 -21.12 -5.61 -0.47
CA LEU A 302 -20.73 -6.11 0.85
C LEU A 302 -21.27 -5.20 1.96
N ARG A 303 -21.14 -3.88 1.82
CA ARG A 303 -21.66 -2.95 2.84
C ARG A 303 -23.18 -3.01 2.96
N ALA A 304 -23.88 -3.20 1.84
CA ALA A 304 -25.32 -3.39 1.84
C ALA A 304 -25.72 -4.71 2.54
N ALA A 305 -25.04 -5.82 2.24
CA ALA A 305 -25.27 -7.11 2.92
C ALA A 305 -25.02 -7.00 4.43
N GLN A 306 -23.92 -6.36 4.83
CA GLN A 306 -23.60 -6.14 6.25
C GLN A 306 -24.65 -5.30 7.00
N ARG A 307 -25.30 -4.33 6.32
CA ARG A 307 -26.41 -3.58 6.90
C ARG A 307 -27.67 -4.42 7.07
N ARG A 308 -27.91 -5.39 6.19
CA ARG A 308 -29.04 -6.31 6.28
C ARG A 308 -28.79 -7.50 7.20
N ALA A 309 -27.53 -7.75 7.54
CA ALA A 309 -27.15 -8.87 8.39
C ALA A 309 -27.69 -8.69 9.82
N VAL A 310 -28.51 -9.64 10.23
CA VAL A 310 -29.17 -9.68 11.54
C VAL A 310 -28.85 -11.00 12.19
N GLY A 311 -28.41 -10.97 13.43
CA GLY A 311 -28.11 -12.16 14.22
C GLY A 311 -29.37 -12.91 14.62
N PHE A 312 -29.17 -14.08 15.20
CA PHE A 312 -30.26 -14.95 15.68
C PHE A 312 -31.15 -14.25 16.72
N ASP A 313 -30.60 -13.31 17.47
CA ASP A 313 -31.29 -12.49 18.47
C ASP A 313 -32.10 -11.31 17.86
N GLY A 314 -32.16 -11.22 16.54
CA GLY A 314 -32.84 -10.12 15.82
C GLY A 314 -32.08 -8.81 15.83
N ARG A 315 -30.85 -8.74 16.38
CA ARG A 315 -30.05 -7.52 16.41
C ARG A 315 -29.12 -7.39 15.19
N PRO A 316 -28.79 -6.15 14.79
CA PRO A 316 -27.82 -5.93 13.73
C PRO A 316 -26.47 -6.57 14.05
N THR A 317 -25.98 -7.43 13.13
CA THR A 317 -24.65 -8.09 13.27
C THR A 317 -23.50 -7.09 13.24
N PHE A 318 -23.73 -5.92 12.62
CA PHE A 318 -22.76 -4.81 12.52
C PHE A 318 -23.34 -3.50 13.09
N PRO A 319 -23.48 -3.35 14.40
CA PRO A 319 -24.14 -2.18 15.01
C PRO A 319 -23.52 -0.84 14.56
N ALA A 320 -22.23 -0.79 14.33
CA ALA A 320 -21.53 0.41 13.85
C ALA A 320 -22.03 0.95 12.51
N LEU A 321 -22.77 0.14 11.73
CA LEU A 321 -23.38 0.56 10.46
C LEU A 321 -24.75 1.21 10.62
N HIS A 322 -25.29 1.20 11.83
CA HIS A 322 -26.65 1.67 12.17
C HIS A 322 -26.65 2.88 13.12
N VAL A 323 -25.46 3.44 13.37
CA VAL A 323 -25.33 4.66 14.18
C VAL A 323 -25.82 5.85 13.35
N VAL A 324 -26.73 6.63 13.93
CA VAL A 324 -27.18 7.90 13.38
C VAL A 324 -26.81 9.05 14.33
N ASP A 325 -26.67 10.25 13.80
CA ASP A 325 -26.44 11.47 14.57
C ASP A 325 -27.75 12.02 15.17
N GLU A 326 -27.68 13.16 15.83
CA GLU A 326 -28.85 13.83 16.44
C GLU A 326 -29.92 14.25 15.41
N ALA A 327 -29.53 14.43 14.15
CA ALA A 327 -30.45 14.75 13.04
C ALA A 327 -31.03 13.50 12.38
N GLY A 328 -30.67 12.28 12.83
CA GLY A 328 -31.10 11.02 12.25
C GLY A 328 -30.30 10.60 11.00
N GLU A 329 -29.23 11.33 10.66
CA GLU A 329 -28.39 10.99 9.50
C GLU A 329 -27.35 9.93 9.85
N PRO A 330 -27.03 9.01 8.91
CA PRO A 330 -26.06 7.94 9.15
C PRO A 330 -24.67 8.48 9.43
N VAL A 331 -24.11 8.18 10.60
CA VAL A 331 -22.74 8.53 10.96
C VAL A 331 -21.75 7.74 10.09
N PRO A 332 -20.77 8.41 9.45
CA PRO A 332 -19.74 7.73 8.67
C PRO A 332 -18.92 6.78 9.55
N VAL A 333 -18.89 5.50 9.15
CA VAL A 333 -18.14 4.48 9.88
C VAL A 333 -16.64 4.68 9.69
N GLU A 334 -15.92 4.75 10.80
CA GLU A 334 -14.46 4.85 10.77
C GLU A 334 -13.83 3.64 10.03
N ARG A 335 -12.80 3.93 9.24
CA ARG A 335 -12.06 2.88 8.52
C ARG A 335 -11.47 1.87 9.49
N GLY A 336 -11.73 0.59 9.24
CA GLY A 336 -11.22 -0.50 10.06
C GLY A 336 -12.13 -0.92 11.20
N THR A 337 -13.30 -0.30 11.39
CA THR A 337 -14.29 -0.72 12.37
C THR A 337 -15.07 -1.94 11.89
N VAL A 338 -15.42 -1.97 10.62
CA VAL A 338 -16.22 -3.06 10.01
C VAL A 338 -15.42 -3.76 8.94
N PRO A 339 -15.51 -5.11 8.83
CA PRO A 339 -14.81 -5.88 7.82
C PRO A 339 -15.06 -5.39 6.39
N SER A 340 -14.04 -5.44 5.56
CA SER A 340 -14.04 -5.07 4.15
C SER A 340 -13.84 -6.31 3.26
N MET A 341 -13.87 -6.18 1.94
CA MET A 341 -13.53 -7.28 1.03
C MET A 341 -12.15 -7.90 1.33
N HIS A 342 -11.18 -7.09 1.74
CA HIS A 342 -9.86 -7.62 2.11
C HIS A 342 -9.87 -8.38 3.44
N SER A 343 -10.89 -8.17 4.26
CA SER A 343 -11.07 -8.88 5.54
C SER A 343 -11.41 -10.35 5.37
N PHE A 344 -12.06 -10.76 4.26
CA PHE A 344 -12.22 -12.19 3.94
C PHE A 344 -10.85 -12.88 3.92
N ARG A 345 -9.91 -12.31 3.18
CA ARG A 345 -8.55 -12.83 3.07
C ARG A 345 -7.82 -12.84 4.42
N HIS A 346 -7.99 -11.80 5.25
CA HIS A 346 -7.42 -11.77 6.59
C HIS A 346 -8.06 -12.84 7.49
N THR A 347 -9.35 -13.09 7.35
CA THR A 347 -10.07 -14.13 8.10
C THR A 347 -9.56 -15.50 7.74
N VAL A 348 -9.44 -15.81 6.44
CA VAL A 348 -8.88 -17.10 5.98
C VAL A 348 -7.47 -17.30 6.52
N ALA A 349 -6.59 -16.33 6.32
CA ALA A 349 -5.20 -16.41 6.78
C ALA A 349 -5.09 -16.62 8.30
N SER A 350 -5.87 -15.86 9.08
CA SER A 350 -5.82 -15.96 10.53
C SER A 350 -6.38 -17.30 11.03
N ARG A 351 -7.44 -17.82 10.41
CA ARG A 351 -8.03 -19.11 10.77
C ARG A 351 -7.11 -20.28 10.42
N ALA A 352 -6.54 -20.28 9.21
CA ALA A 352 -5.60 -21.31 8.76
C ALA A 352 -4.38 -21.40 9.70
N LEU A 353 -3.76 -20.25 10.02
CA LEU A 353 -2.66 -20.20 10.98
C LEU A 353 -3.08 -20.62 12.41
N LEU A 354 -4.30 -20.30 12.85
CA LEU A 354 -4.83 -20.76 14.15
C LEU A 354 -5.09 -22.28 14.15
N ALA A 355 -5.53 -22.84 13.03
CA ALA A 355 -5.70 -24.27 12.83
C ALA A 355 -4.37 -25.03 12.81
N GLY A 356 -3.24 -24.36 12.60
CA GLY A 356 -1.91 -24.96 12.66
C GLY A 356 -1.19 -25.04 11.32
N GLU A 357 -1.81 -24.55 10.24
CA GLU A 357 -1.14 -24.48 8.94
C GLU A 357 0.15 -23.65 9.02
N SER A 358 1.12 -24.01 8.22
CA SER A 358 2.39 -23.31 8.16
C SER A 358 2.23 -21.92 7.51
N VAL A 359 3.14 -21.01 7.82
CA VAL A 359 3.14 -19.66 7.20
C VAL A 359 3.30 -19.77 5.68
N ASP A 360 4.04 -20.74 5.21
CA ASP A 360 4.34 -20.92 3.79
C ASP A 360 3.14 -21.51 3.04
N GLU A 361 2.40 -22.45 3.62
CA GLU A 361 1.12 -22.94 3.08
C GLU A 361 0.08 -21.83 2.99
N VAL A 362 -0.08 -21.04 4.05
CA VAL A 362 -0.98 -19.87 4.02
C VAL A 362 -0.53 -18.83 3.03
N ALA A 363 0.78 -18.60 2.87
CA ALA A 363 1.32 -17.69 1.85
C ALA A 363 0.99 -18.19 0.44
N PHE A 364 1.14 -19.52 0.19
CA PHE A 364 0.78 -20.14 -1.07
C PHE A 364 -0.73 -20.01 -1.35
N LEU A 365 -1.59 -20.42 -0.41
CA LEU A 365 -3.05 -20.29 -0.52
C LEU A 365 -3.46 -18.87 -0.91
N LEU A 366 -2.82 -17.88 -0.31
CA LEU A 366 -3.11 -16.48 -0.56
C LEU A 366 -2.42 -15.93 -1.82
N GLY A 367 -1.49 -16.62 -2.46
CA GLY A 367 -0.68 -16.09 -3.57
C GLY A 367 0.18 -14.90 -3.13
N HIS A 368 0.87 -15.03 -2.01
CA HIS A 368 1.96 -14.15 -1.63
C HIS A 368 3.25 -14.64 -2.27
N ARG A 369 4.06 -13.73 -2.82
CA ARG A 369 5.32 -14.08 -3.49
C ARG A 369 6.28 -14.83 -2.57
N ASP A 370 6.26 -14.47 -1.29
CA ASP A 370 7.03 -15.11 -0.21
C ASP A 370 6.25 -15.04 1.11
N GLY A 371 6.69 -15.81 2.09
CA GLY A 371 6.08 -15.83 3.43
C GLY A 371 6.25 -14.53 4.22
N THR A 372 7.05 -13.57 3.75
CA THR A 372 7.37 -12.33 4.50
C THR A 372 6.11 -11.51 4.78
N VAL A 373 5.23 -11.37 3.79
CA VAL A 373 3.97 -10.63 3.95
C VAL A 373 3.08 -11.34 4.97
N THR A 374 2.91 -12.67 4.85
CA THR A 374 2.12 -13.48 5.78
C THR A 374 2.71 -13.39 7.18
N ARG A 375 4.03 -13.55 7.31
CA ARG A 375 4.74 -13.47 8.60
C ARG A 375 4.59 -12.10 9.25
N THR A 376 4.79 -11.03 8.51
CA THR A 376 4.72 -9.66 9.02
C THR A 376 3.30 -9.26 9.45
N VAL A 377 2.29 -9.69 8.69
CA VAL A 377 0.90 -9.26 8.89
C VAL A 377 0.18 -10.14 9.91
N TYR A 378 0.38 -11.46 9.88
CA TYR A 378 -0.50 -12.40 10.61
C TYR A 378 0.17 -13.10 11.80
N VAL A 379 1.46 -13.43 11.74
CA VAL A 379 2.09 -14.28 12.76
C VAL A 379 2.01 -13.67 14.17
N ARG A 380 2.20 -12.36 14.29
CA ARG A 380 2.11 -11.69 15.59
C ARG A 380 0.68 -11.71 16.16
N GLU A 381 -0.32 -11.45 15.33
CA GLU A 381 -1.73 -11.46 15.74
C GLU A 381 -2.19 -12.85 16.15
N VAL A 382 -1.78 -13.87 15.37
CA VAL A 382 -2.09 -15.27 15.66
C VAL A 382 -1.36 -15.77 16.91
N ALA A 383 -0.09 -15.39 17.11
CA ALA A 383 0.64 -15.73 18.34
C ALA A 383 -0.04 -15.14 19.59
N ASP A 384 -0.55 -13.90 19.49
CA ASP A 384 -1.29 -13.27 20.58
C ASP A 384 -2.66 -13.95 20.82
N ALA A 385 -3.35 -14.36 19.75
CA ALA A 385 -4.61 -15.09 19.86
C ALA A 385 -4.41 -16.48 20.46
N ARG A 386 -3.39 -17.24 20.01
CA ARG A 386 -3.01 -18.54 20.58
C ARG A 386 -2.66 -18.43 22.06
N ARG A 387 -1.87 -17.44 22.45
CA ARG A 387 -1.54 -17.21 23.87
C ARG A 387 -2.78 -16.98 24.73
N ARG A 388 -3.75 -16.19 24.23
CA ARG A 388 -5.04 -15.97 24.95
C ARG A 388 -5.86 -17.24 25.06
N LEU A 389 -5.98 -18.01 24.00
CA LEU A 389 -6.70 -19.31 24.01
C LEU A 389 -6.05 -20.27 24.99
N MET A 390 -4.75 -20.47 24.92
CA MET A 390 -4.01 -21.34 25.84
C MET A 390 -4.13 -20.87 27.30
N ARG A 391 -4.05 -19.56 27.53
CA ARG A 391 -4.23 -19.00 28.88
C ARG A 391 -5.65 -19.27 29.41
N ARG A 392 -6.67 -19.06 28.57
CA ARG A 392 -8.07 -19.34 28.95
C ARG A 392 -8.26 -20.83 29.26
N SER A 393 -7.82 -21.74 28.38
CA SER A 393 -7.92 -23.19 28.60
C SER A 393 -7.20 -23.61 29.89
N ARG A 394 -6.00 -23.07 30.14
CA ARG A 394 -5.25 -23.37 31.38
C ARG A 394 -5.98 -22.85 32.61
N MET A 395 -6.50 -21.61 32.57
CA MET A 395 -7.28 -21.07 33.67
C MET A 395 -8.56 -21.89 33.95
N THR A 396 -9.26 -22.33 32.91
CA THR A 396 -10.41 -23.20 33.05
C THR A 396 -10.02 -24.59 33.64
N ALA A 397 -8.90 -25.16 33.19
CA ALA A 397 -8.43 -26.44 33.72
C ALA A 397 -7.96 -26.34 35.18
N GLU A 398 -7.26 -25.26 35.54
CA GLU A 398 -6.73 -25.06 36.90
C GLU A 398 -7.80 -24.60 37.90
N PHE A 399 -8.73 -23.74 37.45
CA PHE A 399 -9.70 -23.07 38.33
C PHE A 399 -11.17 -23.38 38.01
N GLY A 400 -11.45 -24.28 37.05
CA GLY A 400 -12.80 -24.57 36.57
C GLY A 400 -13.77 -25.02 37.70
N ALA A 401 -13.29 -25.86 38.59
CA ALA A 401 -14.10 -26.30 39.76
C ALA A 401 -14.46 -25.11 40.69
N ALA A 402 -13.52 -24.22 40.95
CA ALA A 402 -13.77 -23.01 41.78
C ALA A 402 -14.70 -22.02 41.08
N LEU A 403 -14.58 -21.87 39.76
CA LEU A 403 -15.46 -21.04 38.95
C LEU A 403 -16.89 -21.61 38.92
N ASN A 404 -17.05 -22.92 38.76
CA ASN A 404 -18.36 -23.56 38.82
C ASN A 404 -19.01 -23.42 40.19
N ALA A 405 -18.24 -23.56 41.27
CA ALA A 405 -18.73 -23.34 42.62
C ALA A 405 -19.19 -21.89 42.87
N ALA A 406 -18.51 -20.92 42.23
CA ALA A 406 -18.89 -19.52 42.32
C ALA A 406 -20.11 -19.14 41.44
N LEU A 407 -20.40 -19.91 40.40
CA LEU A 407 -21.56 -19.68 39.52
C LEU A 407 -22.86 -20.23 40.07
N GLY A 408 -22.80 -21.12 41.10
CA GLY A 408 -23.98 -21.78 41.66
C GLY A 408 -24.69 -22.66 40.59
N ASP A 409 -25.88 -23.16 40.97
CA ASP A 409 -26.66 -24.05 40.08
C ASP A 409 -27.34 -23.37 38.87
N GLU A 410 -27.06 -22.12 38.58
CA GLU A 410 -27.76 -21.34 37.54
C GLU A 410 -27.43 -21.79 36.09
N ILE A 411 -26.40 -22.59 35.84
CA ILE A 411 -26.02 -23.07 34.49
C ILE A 411 -26.41 -24.54 34.25
N GLY A 412 -27.10 -25.18 35.18
CA GLY A 412 -27.51 -26.59 35.07
C GLY A 412 -28.71 -26.88 34.16
N GLY A 413 -29.23 -25.93 33.43
CA GLY A 413 -30.50 -26.01 32.70
C GLY A 413 -30.45 -25.79 31.18
N THR A 414 -29.48 -26.37 30.47
CA THR A 414 -29.66 -26.53 29.00
C THR A 414 -28.88 -27.76 28.53
N ARG A 415 -29.57 -28.87 28.50
CA ARG A 415 -29.24 -30.05 27.70
C ARG A 415 -29.84 -29.88 26.33
#